data_6da6522bfbfb2b4ef932db71314718b8
#
_entry.id   6da6522bfbfb2b4ef932db71314718b8
#
_cell.length_a   1.000
_cell.length_b   1.000
_cell.length_c   1.000
_cell.angle_alpha   90.00
_cell.angle_beta   90.00
_cell.angle_gamma   90.00
#
_symmetry.space_group_name_H-M   'P 1'
#
loop_
_entity.id
_entity.type
_entity.pdbx_description
1 polymer ?
#
loop_
_entity_poly.entity_id
_entity_poly.type
_entity_poly.pdbx_seq_one_letter_code
_entity_poly.pdbx_strand_id
1 'polypeptide(L)'
;PNMISFGGGNPSAETFPVPGIADIIADVMKNAPVSVLQYGLSEGYTPLRDTMKKYLARTQGFDFEKNELFIVSGGQQCADLTTKVLVNEGDIILTEDPAFVGCLNTFRSYGAKLIGIPMQQDGMDIDALEAALKANPNAKLLYTIPSFQNPSGITTTLEKRKKVYELACQYDIAILEDNPY
;
A
#
# COMPACT_ATOMS: atom_id res chain seq x y z
N PRO A 1 19.98 28.52 -2.84
CA PRO A 1 18.89 28.75 -1.89
C PRO A 1 18.97 27.68 -0.79
N ASN A 2 18.99 28.12 0.46
CA ASN A 2 19.00 27.24 1.62
C ASN A 2 17.56 26.71 1.85
N MET A 3 17.17 25.70 1.06
CA MET A 3 15.88 25.05 1.23
C MET A 3 16.07 23.78 2.07
N ILE A 4 15.35 23.67 3.17
CA ILE A 4 15.21 22.41 3.92
C ILE A 4 14.01 21.69 3.35
N SER A 5 14.23 20.53 2.71
CA SER A 5 13.17 19.73 2.11
C SER A 5 12.74 18.61 3.03
N PHE A 6 11.44 18.52 3.28
CA PHE A 6 10.79 17.37 3.94
C PHE A 6 10.05 16.48 2.93
N GLY A 7 10.30 16.66 1.62
CA GLY A 7 9.59 15.95 0.55
C GLY A 7 10.05 14.53 0.27
N GLY A 8 11.07 14.02 1.00
CA GLY A 8 11.57 12.67 0.84
C GLY A 8 11.82 12.00 2.20
N GLY A 9 11.19 10.85 2.43
CA GLY A 9 11.36 10.03 3.65
C GLY A 9 12.42 8.94 3.44
N ASN A 10 13.67 9.31 3.19
CA ASN A 10 14.74 8.33 3.01
C ASN A 10 15.25 7.81 4.35
N PRO A 11 15.38 6.47 4.52
CA PRO A 11 16.05 5.90 5.69
C PRO A 11 17.49 6.40 5.82
N SER A 12 17.98 6.54 7.06
CA SER A 12 19.38 6.90 7.30
C SER A 12 20.32 5.82 6.75
N ALA A 13 21.35 6.23 6.01
CA ALA A 13 22.34 5.29 5.45
C ALA A 13 23.06 4.47 6.53
N GLU A 14 23.18 5.00 7.74
CA GLU A 14 23.82 4.33 8.88
C GLU A 14 23.01 3.11 9.37
N THR A 15 21.72 3.03 9.04
CA THR A 15 20.87 1.90 9.41
C THR A 15 20.92 0.73 8.42
N PHE A 16 21.63 0.87 7.30
CA PHE A 16 21.71 -0.18 6.29
C PHE A 16 22.60 -1.34 6.76
N PRO A 17 22.07 -2.58 6.86
CA PRO A 17 22.84 -3.75 7.32
C PRO A 17 23.72 -4.32 6.20
N VAL A 18 24.58 -3.49 5.61
CA VAL A 18 25.36 -3.80 4.41
C VAL A 18 26.21 -5.06 4.52
N PRO A 19 27.00 -5.28 5.63
CA PRO A 19 27.79 -6.49 5.74
C PRO A 19 26.94 -7.77 5.72
N GLY A 20 25.86 -7.81 6.50
CA GLY A 20 24.97 -8.97 6.54
C GLY A 20 24.29 -9.27 5.20
N ILE A 21 23.90 -8.23 4.47
CA ILE A 21 23.32 -8.38 3.12
C ILE A 21 24.35 -8.93 2.15
N ALA A 22 25.60 -8.45 2.20
CA ALA A 22 26.69 -8.93 1.34
C ALA A 22 26.96 -10.43 1.55
N ASP A 23 27.01 -10.87 2.81
CA ASP A 23 27.21 -12.28 3.16
C ASP A 23 26.07 -13.17 2.65
N ILE A 24 24.81 -12.73 2.80
CA ILE A 24 23.63 -13.44 2.30
C ILE A 24 23.68 -13.52 0.76
N ILE A 25 24.00 -12.45 0.07
CA ILE A 25 24.13 -12.46 -1.40
C ILE A 25 25.20 -13.46 -1.84
N ALA A 26 26.37 -13.47 -1.20
CA ALA A 26 27.44 -14.40 -1.51
C ALA A 26 27.03 -15.86 -1.29
N ASP A 27 26.33 -16.14 -0.18
CA ASP A 27 25.82 -17.49 0.13
C ASP A 27 24.78 -17.96 -0.90
N VAL A 28 23.80 -17.11 -1.22
CA VAL A 28 22.76 -17.45 -2.22
C VAL A 28 23.36 -17.68 -3.60
N MET A 29 24.28 -16.82 -4.04
CA MET A 29 24.94 -16.98 -5.34
C MET A 29 25.80 -18.24 -5.41
N LYS A 30 26.37 -18.68 -4.30
CA LYS A 30 27.18 -19.92 -4.22
C LYS A 30 26.28 -21.17 -4.23
N ASN A 31 25.19 -21.15 -3.46
CA ASN A 31 24.42 -22.36 -3.16
C ASN A 31 23.14 -22.52 -4.02
N ALA A 32 22.58 -21.42 -4.53
CA ALA A 32 21.32 -21.42 -5.27
C ALA A 32 21.30 -20.41 -6.45
N PRO A 33 22.34 -20.32 -7.29
CA PRO A 33 22.43 -19.29 -8.33
C PRO A 33 21.28 -19.35 -9.34
N VAL A 34 20.78 -20.54 -9.64
CA VAL A 34 19.68 -20.72 -10.60
C VAL A 34 18.39 -20.06 -10.09
N SER A 35 18.11 -20.12 -8.80
CA SER A 35 16.90 -19.50 -8.22
C SER A 35 16.91 -17.98 -8.31
N VAL A 36 18.10 -17.37 -8.41
CA VAL A 36 18.27 -15.92 -8.53
C VAL A 36 18.30 -15.43 -9.97
N LEU A 37 18.94 -16.21 -10.86
CA LEU A 37 19.24 -15.79 -12.23
C LEU A 37 18.23 -16.27 -13.27
N GLN A 38 17.35 -17.19 -12.91
CA GLN A 38 16.32 -17.74 -13.81
C GLN A 38 14.97 -17.00 -13.60
N TYR A 39 14.09 -17.14 -14.58
CA TYR A 39 12.70 -16.72 -14.45
C TYR A 39 12.03 -17.41 -13.26
N GLY A 40 11.23 -16.64 -12.53
CA GLY A 40 10.41 -17.13 -11.41
C GLY A 40 8.91 -17.06 -11.68
N LEU A 41 8.12 -17.43 -10.69
CA LEU A 41 6.67 -17.26 -10.71
C LEU A 41 6.30 -15.78 -10.58
N SER A 42 5.23 -15.37 -11.26
CA SER A 42 4.74 -13.98 -11.24
C SER A 42 4.30 -13.54 -9.84
N GLU A 43 3.81 -14.47 -9.04
CA GLU A 43 3.38 -14.24 -7.65
C GLU A 43 4.56 -14.07 -6.68
N GLY A 44 5.78 -14.35 -7.12
CA GLY A 44 7.00 -14.28 -6.34
C GLY A 44 7.58 -15.64 -5.95
N TYR A 45 8.80 -15.61 -5.45
CA TYR A 45 9.57 -16.78 -5.06
C TYR A 45 8.88 -17.57 -3.93
N THR A 46 8.48 -18.82 -4.21
CA THR A 46 7.64 -19.62 -3.29
C THR A 46 8.21 -19.73 -1.87
N PRO A 47 9.51 -20.02 -1.65
CA PRO A 47 10.04 -20.10 -0.27
C PRO A 47 9.94 -18.78 0.49
N LEU A 48 10.06 -17.63 -0.19
CA LEU A 48 9.86 -16.32 0.43
C LEU A 48 8.38 -16.12 0.79
N ARG A 49 7.46 -16.41 -0.14
CA ARG A 49 6.01 -16.33 0.11
C ARG A 49 5.62 -17.17 1.31
N ASP A 50 6.07 -18.43 1.39
CA ASP A 50 5.76 -19.33 2.49
C ASP A 50 6.29 -18.81 3.84
N THR A 51 7.49 -18.25 3.82
CA THR A 51 8.10 -17.62 5.01
C THR A 51 7.30 -16.39 5.45
N MET A 52 6.95 -15.53 4.51
CA MET A 52 6.15 -14.33 4.77
C MET A 52 4.73 -14.65 5.23
N LYS A 53 4.07 -15.65 4.65
CA LYS A 53 2.76 -16.12 5.12
C LYS A 53 2.81 -16.55 6.58
N LYS A 54 3.81 -17.34 6.98
CA LYS A 54 4.01 -17.74 8.38
C LYS A 54 4.29 -16.55 9.30
N TYR A 55 5.11 -15.63 8.85
CA TYR A 55 5.43 -14.41 9.60
C TYR A 55 4.18 -13.55 9.83
N LEU A 56 3.43 -13.22 8.78
CA LEU A 56 2.24 -12.37 8.84
C LEU A 56 1.09 -13.04 9.61
N ALA A 57 0.89 -14.34 9.47
CA ALA A 57 -0.09 -15.07 10.28
C ALA A 57 0.23 -14.96 11.79
N ARG A 58 1.51 -15.07 12.15
CA ARG A 58 1.95 -15.00 13.55
C ARG A 58 1.90 -13.58 14.11
N THR A 59 2.31 -12.57 13.34
CA THR A 59 2.51 -11.20 13.84
C THR A 59 1.29 -10.31 13.66
N GLN A 60 0.46 -10.57 12.65
CA GLN A 60 -0.67 -9.73 12.27
C GLN A 60 -1.99 -10.50 12.17
N GLY A 61 -1.99 -11.81 12.39
CA GLY A 61 -3.20 -12.62 12.41
C GLY A 61 -3.83 -12.88 11.03
N PHE A 62 -3.05 -12.75 9.94
CA PHE A 62 -3.58 -13.04 8.61
C PHE A 62 -3.95 -14.51 8.44
N ASP A 63 -5.15 -14.76 7.92
CA ASP A 63 -5.65 -16.08 7.54
C ASP A 63 -5.40 -16.32 6.04
N PHE A 64 -4.38 -17.11 5.72
CA PHE A 64 -3.99 -17.41 4.35
C PHE A 64 -4.80 -18.56 3.70
N GLU A 65 -5.82 -19.08 4.35
CA GLU A 65 -6.86 -19.87 3.68
C GLU A 65 -7.84 -18.97 2.91
N LYS A 66 -7.97 -17.70 3.34
CA LYS A 66 -8.86 -16.69 2.74
C LYS A 66 -8.14 -15.58 2.00
N ASN A 67 -6.82 -15.48 2.16
CA ASN A 67 -6.02 -14.40 1.63
C ASN A 67 -4.85 -14.95 0.82
N GLU A 68 -4.41 -14.19 -0.17
CA GLU A 68 -3.24 -14.54 -0.97
C GLU A 68 -2.11 -13.52 -0.77
N LEU A 69 -0.88 -13.94 -1.05
CA LEU A 69 0.32 -13.12 -0.93
C LEU A 69 1.07 -13.07 -2.26
N PHE A 70 1.32 -11.85 -2.71
CA PHE A 70 2.17 -11.56 -3.86
C PHE A 70 3.40 -10.79 -3.43
N ILE A 71 4.55 -11.08 -4.02
CA ILE A 71 5.77 -10.32 -3.85
C ILE A 71 5.91 -9.37 -5.04
N VAL A 72 6.04 -8.10 -4.75
CA VAL A 72 6.15 -7.03 -5.76
C VAL A 72 7.39 -6.17 -5.53
N SER A 73 7.78 -5.36 -6.50
CA SER A 73 8.92 -4.44 -6.38
C SER A 73 8.50 -3.13 -5.70
N GLY A 74 8.23 -3.23 -4.39
CA GLY A 74 7.81 -2.12 -3.54
C GLY A 74 6.34 -1.75 -3.66
N GLY A 75 5.86 -0.92 -2.72
CA GLY A 75 4.45 -0.49 -2.64
C GLY A 75 3.96 0.26 -3.89
N GLN A 76 4.87 0.94 -4.59
CA GLN A 76 4.53 1.63 -5.83
C GLN A 76 4.03 0.66 -6.92
N GLN A 77 4.66 -0.52 -7.05
CA GLN A 77 4.18 -1.55 -7.99
C GLN A 77 2.86 -2.17 -7.50
N CYS A 78 2.65 -2.28 -6.19
CA CYS A 78 1.36 -2.71 -5.65
C CYS A 78 0.23 -1.77 -6.08
N ALA A 79 0.43 -0.46 -5.91
CA ALA A 79 -0.54 0.55 -6.34
C ALA A 79 -0.77 0.51 -7.87
N ASP A 80 0.30 0.35 -8.67
CA ASP A 80 0.22 0.26 -10.12
C ASP A 80 -0.60 -0.95 -10.58
N LEU A 81 -0.28 -2.14 -10.08
CA LEU A 81 -0.99 -3.37 -10.45
C LEU A 81 -2.44 -3.37 -9.98
N THR A 82 -2.71 -2.87 -8.77
CA THR A 82 -4.08 -2.74 -8.25
C THR A 82 -4.91 -1.81 -9.14
N THR A 83 -4.36 -0.66 -9.49
CA THR A 83 -5.03 0.29 -10.38
C THR A 83 -5.29 -0.32 -11.75
N LYS A 84 -4.29 -0.96 -12.34
CA LYS A 84 -4.39 -1.61 -13.64
C LYS A 84 -5.51 -2.66 -13.71
N VAL A 85 -5.75 -3.37 -12.62
CA VAL A 85 -6.77 -4.44 -12.57
C VAL A 85 -8.17 -3.90 -12.30
N LEU A 86 -8.31 -2.87 -11.46
CA LEU A 86 -9.60 -2.43 -10.93
C LEU A 86 -10.15 -1.17 -11.61
N VAL A 87 -9.31 -0.36 -12.29
CA VAL A 87 -9.64 1.01 -12.67
C VAL A 87 -9.48 1.21 -14.17
N ASN A 88 -10.50 1.78 -14.81
CA ASN A 88 -10.47 2.26 -16.18
C ASN A 88 -10.32 3.78 -16.21
N GLU A 89 -9.98 4.34 -17.38
CA GLU A 89 -9.96 5.78 -17.60
C GLU A 89 -11.33 6.40 -17.25
N GLY A 90 -11.29 7.44 -16.43
CA GLY A 90 -12.47 8.15 -15.96
C GLY A 90 -13.14 7.58 -14.72
N ASP A 91 -12.74 6.37 -14.26
CA ASP A 91 -13.21 5.81 -12.99
C ASP A 91 -12.75 6.66 -11.79
N ILE A 92 -13.47 6.55 -10.70
CA ILE A 92 -13.22 7.34 -9.50
C ILE A 92 -12.47 6.51 -8.47
N ILE A 93 -11.40 7.12 -7.92
CA ILE A 93 -10.67 6.64 -6.75
C ILE A 93 -10.84 7.67 -5.63
N LEU A 94 -11.31 7.22 -4.47
CA LEU A 94 -11.31 8.02 -3.24
C LEU A 94 -9.95 7.92 -2.57
N THR A 95 -9.41 9.04 -2.10
CA THR A 95 -8.11 9.09 -1.42
C THR A 95 -8.20 9.95 -0.17
N GLU A 96 -7.28 9.79 0.75
CA GLU A 96 -7.05 10.79 1.79
C GLU A 96 -6.65 12.13 1.15
N ASP A 97 -6.90 13.25 1.83
CA ASP A 97 -6.46 14.58 1.43
C ASP A 97 -5.86 15.31 2.66
N PRO A 98 -4.52 15.50 2.68
CA PRO A 98 -3.52 15.10 1.68
C PRO A 98 -3.20 13.59 1.67
N ALA A 99 -2.62 13.08 0.57
CA ALA A 99 -2.16 11.70 0.43
C ALA A 99 -0.80 11.59 -0.25
N PHE A 100 -0.20 10.40 -0.25
CA PHE A 100 1.11 10.16 -0.83
C PHE A 100 1.12 10.36 -2.34
N VAL A 101 1.93 11.34 -2.77
CA VAL A 101 2.00 11.80 -4.17
C VAL A 101 2.37 10.69 -5.16
N GLY A 102 3.17 9.69 -4.73
CA GLY A 102 3.55 8.57 -5.59
C GLY A 102 2.33 7.77 -6.06
N CYS A 103 1.45 7.38 -5.15
CA CYS A 103 0.22 6.68 -5.47
C CYS A 103 -0.76 7.56 -6.25
N LEU A 104 -0.92 8.85 -5.87
CA LEU A 104 -1.78 9.77 -6.61
C LEU A 104 -1.35 9.92 -8.07
N ASN A 105 -0.05 9.96 -8.35
CA ASN A 105 0.47 10.03 -9.72
C ASN A 105 0.23 8.72 -10.48
N THR A 106 0.37 7.58 -9.83
CA THR A 106 0.01 6.29 -10.42
C THR A 106 -1.46 6.27 -10.83
N PHE A 107 -2.37 6.63 -9.95
CA PHE A 107 -3.80 6.64 -10.25
C PHE A 107 -4.13 7.57 -11.42
N ARG A 108 -3.52 8.78 -11.45
CA ARG A 108 -3.69 9.72 -12.55
C ARG A 108 -3.14 9.21 -13.88
N SER A 109 -2.08 8.40 -13.87
CA SER A 109 -1.49 7.84 -15.10
C SER A 109 -2.42 6.85 -15.81
N TYR A 110 -3.38 6.27 -15.07
CA TYR A 110 -4.47 5.45 -15.62
C TYR A 110 -5.72 6.26 -15.98
N GLY A 111 -5.66 7.59 -15.91
CA GLY A 111 -6.80 8.45 -16.20
C GLY A 111 -7.88 8.46 -15.13
N ALA A 112 -7.60 7.96 -13.92
CA ALA A 112 -8.56 7.99 -12.81
C ALA A 112 -8.86 9.41 -12.33
N LYS A 113 -10.10 9.64 -11.92
CA LYS A 113 -10.53 10.86 -11.23
C LYS A 113 -10.38 10.67 -9.74
N LEU A 114 -9.59 11.54 -9.10
CA LEU A 114 -9.34 11.46 -7.67
C LEU A 114 -10.29 12.38 -6.91
N ILE A 115 -10.90 11.85 -5.85
CA ILE A 115 -11.69 12.61 -4.88
C ILE A 115 -11.01 12.49 -3.52
N GLY A 116 -10.51 13.63 -3.02
CA GLY A 116 -9.87 13.72 -1.71
C GLY A 116 -10.89 13.79 -0.59
N ILE A 117 -10.68 12.98 0.43
CA ILE A 117 -11.45 12.99 1.68
C ILE A 117 -10.62 13.67 2.76
N PRO A 118 -11.12 14.73 3.39
CA PRO A 118 -10.36 15.47 4.40
C PRO A 118 -9.88 14.58 5.55
N MET A 119 -8.68 14.87 6.04
CA MET A 119 -8.12 14.23 7.24
C MET A 119 -8.44 15.05 8.49
N GLN A 120 -8.88 14.36 9.53
CA GLN A 120 -9.01 14.87 10.91
C GLN A 120 -7.83 14.39 11.74
N GLN A 121 -7.68 14.86 13.00
CA GLN A 121 -6.55 14.50 13.85
C GLN A 121 -6.44 13.00 14.20
N ASP A 122 -7.51 12.26 14.04
CA ASP A 122 -7.66 10.85 14.38
C ASP A 122 -7.92 9.95 13.16
N GLY A 123 -7.76 10.46 11.94
CA GLY A 123 -7.93 9.75 10.68
C GLY A 123 -8.86 10.47 9.71
N MET A 124 -9.31 9.75 8.69
CA MET A 124 -10.20 10.27 7.65
C MET A 124 -11.53 10.78 8.24
N ASP A 125 -12.09 11.84 7.66
CA ASP A 125 -13.43 12.32 7.99
C ASP A 125 -14.48 11.34 7.46
N ILE A 126 -15.15 10.64 8.38
CA ILE A 126 -16.10 9.56 8.05
C ILE A 126 -17.36 10.10 7.38
N ASP A 127 -17.87 11.26 7.82
CA ASP A 127 -19.06 11.86 7.22
C ASP A 127 -18.78 12.33 5.79
N ALA A 128 -17.60 12.91 5.56
CA ALA A 128 -17.15 13.28 4.22
C ALA A 128 -16.93 12.05 3.32
N LEU A 129 -16.37 10.95 3.86
CA LEU A 129 -16.23 9.70 3.13
C LEU A 129 -17.61 9.14 2.71
N GLU A 130 -18.55 9.07 3.64
CA GLU A 130 -19.91 8.57 3.34
C GLU A 130 -20.62 9.45 2.30
N ALA A 131 -20.49 10.78 2.42
CA ALA A 131 -21.04 11.71 1.43
C ALA A 131 -20.43 11.51 0.04
N ALA A 132 -19.09 11.30 -0.03
CA ALA A 132 -18.40 11.05 -1.29
C ALA A 132 -18.82 9.73 -1.93
N LEU A 133 -19.00 8.66 -1.13
CA LEU A 133 -19.49 7.35 -1.60
C LEU A 133 -20.93 7.45 -2.12
N LYS A 134 -21.82 8.17 -1.42
CA LYS A 134 -23.20 8.42 -1.87
C LYS A 134 -23.24 9.18 -3.20
N ALA A 135 -22.37 10.16 -3.35
CA ALA A 135 -22.30 10.97 -4.58
C ALA A 135 -21.64 10.22 -5.75
N ASN A 136 -20.86 9.18 -5.47
CA ASN A 136 -20.07 8.43 -6.45
C ASN A 136 -20.24 6.92 -6.27
N PRO A 137 -21.42 6.37 -6.53
CA PRO A 137 -21.72 4.95 -6.27
C PRO A 137 -20.91 3.99 -7.16
N ASN A 138 -20.25 4.50 -8.19
CA ASN A 138 -19.39 3.73 -9.09
C ASN A 138 -17.88 3.89 -8.77
N ALA A 139 -17.52 4.49 -7.63
CA ALA A 139 -16.13 4.55 -7.19
C ALA A 139 -15.55 3.14 -7.09
N LYS A 140 -14.29 2.96 -7.55
CA LYS A 140 -13.67 1.64 -7.68
C LYS A 140 -12.73 1.31 -6.53
N LEU A 141 -12.10 2.31 -5.97
CA LEU A 141 -11.03 2.12 -5.02
C LEU A 141 -11.04 3.22 -3.95
N LEU A 142 -10.80 2.84 -2.71
CA LEU A 142 -10.45 3.74 -1.62
C LEU A 142 -8.99 3.49 -1.24
N TYR A 143 -8.15 4.50 -1.36
CA TYR A 143 -6.75 4.46 -0.95
C TYR A 143 -6.55 5.13 0.39
N THR A 144 -5.87 4.46 1.32
CA THR A 144 -5.61 4.96 2.68
C THR A 144 -4.26 4.51 3.23
N ILE A 145 -3.63 5.36 4.05
CA ILE A 145 -2.41 5.08 4.82
C ILE A 145 -2.77 5.18 6.30
N PRO A 146 -3.25 4.10 6.95
CA PRO A 146 -3.86 4.20 8.26
C PRO A 146 -2.86 4.38 9.42
N SER A 147 -1.57 4.14 9.21
CA SER A 147 -0.52 4.29 10.23
C SER A 147 0.51 5.30 9.77
N PHE A 148 0.77 6.32 10.60
CA PHE A 148 1.75 7.39 10.33
C PHE A 148 1.60 7.97 8.92
N GLN A 149 0.37 8.33 8.58
CA GLN A 149 -0.07 8.78 7.26
C GLN A 149 0.93 9.74 6.59
N ASN A 150 1.25 9.49 5.35
CA ASN A 150 2.12 10.34 4.57
C ASN A 150 1.30 11.30 3.69
N PRO A 151 1.36 12.64 3.90
CA PRO A 151 2.40 13.35 4.65
C PRO A 151 2.01 13.82 6.06
N SER A 152 0.79 13.54 6.56
CA SER A 152 0.27 14.17 7.77
C SER A 152 0.85 13.63 9.09
N GLY A 153 1.38 12.40 9.08
CA GLY A 153 1.84 11.69 10.28
C GLY A 153 0.71 11.16 11.16
N ILE A 154 -0.55 11.34 10.76
CA ILE A 154 -1.72 10.92 11.55
C ILE A 154 -1.83 9.39 11.54
N THR A 155 -2.16 8.81 12.71
CA THR A 155 -2.54 7.40 12.81
C THR A 155 -4.04 7.30 13.03
N THR A 156 -4.71 6.62 12.11
CA THR A 156 -6.16 6.43 12.15
C THR A 156 -6.55 5.52 13.31
N THR A 157 -7.50 5.97 14.12
CA THR A 157 -8.02 5.21 15.25
C THR A 157 -8.72 3.93 14.82
N LEU A 158 -8.74 2.93 15.71
CA LEU A 158 -9.41 1.65 15.43
C LEU A 158 -10.91 1.85 15.11
N GLU A 159 -11.56 2.80 15.79
CA GLU A 159 -12.96 3.12 15.55
C GLU A 159 -13.18 3.59 14.11
N LYS A 160 -12.38 4.53 13.63
CA LYS A 160 -12.47 5.03 12.25
C LYS A 160 -12.09 3.97 11.22
N ARG A 161 -11.07 3.13 11.48
CA ARG A 161 -10.74 2.00 10.60
C ARG A 161 -11.93 1.07 10.42
N LYS A 162 -12.65 0.76 11.49
CA LYS A 162 -13.88 -0.06 11.43
C LYS A 162 -14.96 0.63 10.60
N LYS A 163 -15.17 1.94 10.79
CA LYS A 163 -16.15 2.71 10.02
C LYS A 163 -15.81 2.77 8.52
N VAL A 164 -14.54 2.99 8.19
CA VAL A 164 -14.06 2.94 6.80
C VAL A 164 -14.35 1.56 6.18
N TYR A 165 -14.06 0.49 6.89
CA TYR A 165 -14.34 -0.87 6.42
C TYR A 165 -15.84 -1.14 6.27
N GLU A 166 -16.68 -0.74 7.24
CA GLU A 166 -18.13 -0.86 7.18
C GLU A 166 -18.69 -0.15 5.93
N LEU A 167 -18.25 1.10 5.69
CA LEU A 167 -18.64 1.85 4.51
C LEU A 167 -18.15 1.20 3.21
N ALA A 168 -16.93 0.71 3.17
CA ALA A 168 -16.40 0.02 2.01
C ALA A 168 -17.23 -1.24 1.66
N CYS A 169 -17.62 -2.01 2.67
CA CYS A 169 -18.52 -3.16 2.48
C CYS A 169 -19.91 -2.73 2.02
N GLN A 170 -20.47 -1.65 2.61
CA GLN A 170 -21.81 -1.16 2.28
C GLN A 170 -21.91 -0.67 0.82
N TYR A 171 -20.84 -0.05 0.31
CA TYR A 171 -20.79 0.53 -1.03
C TYR A 171 -20.06 -0.35 -2.05
N ASP A 172 -19.65 -1.58 -1.65
CA ASP A 172 -18.95 -2.54 -2.50
C ASP A 172 -17.71 -1.95 -3.19
N ILE A 173 -16.90 -1.19 -2.43
CA ILE A 173 -15.68 -0.57 -2.91
C ILE A 173 -14.45 -1.29 -2.34
N ALA A 174 -13.43 -1.55 -3.18
CA ALA A 174 -12.18 -2.11 -2.72
C ALA A 174 -11.35 -1.09 -1.91
N ILE A 175 -10.64 -1.58 -0.87
CA ILE A 175 -9.68 -0.75 -0.12
C ILE A 175 -8.26 -1.15 -0.54
N LEU A 176 -7.45 -0.16 -0.91
CA LEU A 176 -6.00 -0.27 -1.00
C LEU A 176 -5.39 0.36 0.25
N GLU A 177 -5.02 -0.48 1.21
CA GLU A 177 -4.29 -0.06 2.41
C GLU A 177 -2.80 -0.07 2.14
N ASP A 178 -2.15 1.08 2.27
CA ASP A 178 -0.70 1.26 2.17
C ASP A 178 -0.12 1.38 3.58
N ASN A 179 0.64 0.39 4.02
CA ASN A 179 1.12 0.28 5.40
C ASN A 179 2.64 0.00 5.44
N PRO A 180 3.48 0.96 5.04
CA PRO A 180 4.93 0.79 4.94
C PRO A 180 5.67 0.90 6.28
N TYR A 181 5.03 1.33 7.38
CA TYR A 181 5.64 1.65 8.67
C TYR A 181 5.45 0.59 9.75
#